data_4e39c879ae973cda1af6c9c7027e0a88
#
_entry.id   4e39c879ae973cda1af6c9c7027e0a88
#
_cell.length_a   1.000
_cell.length_b   1.000
_cell.length_c   1.000
_cell.angle_alpha   90.00
_cell.angle_beta   90.00
_cell.angle_gamma   90.00
#
_symmetry.space_group_name_H-M   'P 1'
#
loop_
_entity.id
_entity.type
_entity.pdbx_description
1 polymer ?
#
loop_
_entity_poly.entity_id
_entity_poly.type
_entity_poly.pdbx_seq_one_letter_code
_entity_poly.pdbx_strand_id
1 'polypeptide(L)'
;NMLYTLDPYTEYYPEEDQSELEQMIKGSFGGIGSYIAYNTKLKRSMISEPFEGTPAAKAGLKAGDILMEIDGKDLAGKNNAEVSQMLRGQAGTSFKLKIERPNVKGGRTPMEFTIVRESIQNPAIPYTAVLDNNIGYIGLSTFSGNPSKEFKKALLDLKKQGATSLVIDLRSNGGGLLDEAVEIANYFLPRGKVIVTTKGKIKQASNTYKTLREPLDLDIPIAVLVNSGTASASEILSGSLQDLDRAVIVGNRTFGKGLVQTTRPLPYGGMMKVTTSKYYIPSGRCVQAIDYKHRNEDGSVGTIPDSLTKVFHTAAGREVRDGGGVMPDITIKQEKLPNILFYLVRDNLIFDYATQYCLKHPTIVAPEKFEVTDADYNDFKALVKKADFKYDQQSEKILKTLKEAAEFEGYMDDASEEFKVLEKKLNHNLDRDLDYFSTDIKKMIATEIIKRYYYQRGNIIQQLKDDDGLKEAMKILNDPVKYKEMLSAPAAKK
;
A
#
# COMPACT_ATOMS: atom_id res chain seq x y z
N ASN A 1 -8.80 -24.90 9.83
CA ASN A 1 -8.27 -24.83 8.48
C ASN A 1 -6.94 -25.57 8.37
N MET A 2 -6.97 -26.82 7.82
CA MET A 2 -5.83 -27.74 7.79
C MET A 2 -4.61 -27.16 7.03
N LEU A 3 -4.80 -26.40 5.96
CA LEU A 3 -3.70 -25.81 5.18
C LEU A 3 -2.92 -24.77 5.97
N TYR A 4 -3.60 -24.02 6.83
CA TYR A 4 -2.93 -23.01 7.67
C TYR A 4 -1.91 -23.61 8.66
N THR A 5 -2.00 -24.91 8.95
CA THR A 5 -0.99 -25.61 9.78
C THR A 5 0.33 -25.82 9.07
N LEU A 6 0.35 -25.73 7.72
CA LEU A 6 1.57 -25.89 6.91
C LEU A 6 2.36 -24.57 6.90
N ASP A 7 1.72 -23.48 6.51
CA ASP A 7 2.24 -22.12 6.47
C ASP A 7 1.07 -21.15 6.22
N PRO A 8 1.27 -19.83 6.41
CA PRO A 8 0.19 -18.84 6.25
C PRO A 8 -0.18 -18.52 4.79
N TYR A 9 0.49 -19.09 3.77
CA TYR A 9 0.32 -18.73 2.36
C TYR A 9 -0.17 -19.88 1.49
N THR A 10 -0.25 -21.11 2.03
CA THR A 10 -0.80 -22.26 1.33
C THR A 10 -2.32 -22.19 1.35
N GLU A 11 -2.93 -22.11 0.17
CA GLU A 11 -4.37 -21.90 -0.02
C GLU A 11 -4.94 -22.83 -1.09
N TYR A 12 -6.20 -23.22 -0.91
CA TYR A 12 -6.99 -23.97 -1.87
C TYR A 12 -8.03 -23.04 -2.51
N TYR A 13 -8.13 -23.11 -3.83
CA TYR A 13 -9.11 -22.40 -4.65
C TYR A 13 -10.02 -23.44 -5.31
N PRO A 14 -11.33 -23.49 -4.99
CA PRO A 14 -12.28 -24.29 -5.72
C PRO A 14 -12.44 -23.77 -7.16
N GLU A 15 -13.08 -24.54 -8.03
CA GLU A 15 -13.28 -24.19 -9.46
C GLU A 15 -13.90 -22.80 -9.62
N GLU A 16 -14.86 -22.44 -8.78
CA GLU A 16 -15.54 -21.13 -8.79
C GLU A 16 -14.62 -19.94 -8.48
N ASP A 17 -13.55 -20.16 -7.70
CA ASP A 17 -12.60 -19.13 -7.27
C ASP A 17 -11.33 -19.06 -8.14
N GLN A 18 -11.20 -19.91 -9.17
CA GLN A 18 -10.02 -19.91 -10.07
C GLN A 18 -9.79 -18.56 -10.72
N SER A 19 -10.87 -17.83 -11.06
CA SER A 19 -10.77 -16.51 -11.64
C SER A 19 -10.02 -15.51 -10.75
N GLU A 20 -10.11 -15.64 -9.44
CA GLU A 20 -9.37 -14.79 -8.49
C GLU A 20 -7.87 -15.10 -8.53
N LEU A 21 -7.50 -16.38 -8.56
CA LEU A 21 -6.10 -16.80 -8.67
C LEU A 21 -5.48 -16.36 -10.00
N GLU A 22 -6.21 -16.52 -11.11
CA GLU A 22 -5.77 -16.05 -12.42
C GLU A 22 -5.57 -14.53 -12.47
N GLN A 23 -6.44 -13.77 -11.80
CA GLN A 23 -6.32 -12.32 -11.70
C GLN A 23 -5.07 -11.90 -10.92
N MET A 24 -4.75 -12.59 -9.82
CA MET A 24 -3.53 -12.34 -9.06
C MET A 24 -2.28 -12.53 -9.92
N ILE A 25 -2.28 -13.55 -10.80
CA ILE A 25 -1.14 -13.88 -11.66
C ILE A 25 -1.07 -12.95 -12.88
N LYS A 26 -2.20 -12.77 -13.58
CA LYS A 26 -2.27 -11.98 -14.82
C LYS A 26 -2.30 -10.46 -14.55
N GLY A 27 -2.71 -10.04 -13.34
CA GLY A 27 -2.87 -8.62 -12.98
C GLY A 27 -4.04 -7.94 -13.69
N SER A 28 -4.98 -8.71 -14.33
CA SER A 28 -6.12 -8.19 -15.05
C SER A 28 -7.40 -8.97 -14.73
N PHE A 29 -8.55 -8.30 -14.78
CA PHE A 29 -9.85 -8.90 -14.55
C PHE A 29 -10.93 -8.25 -15.43
N GLY A 30 -11.97 -9.00 -15.78
CA GLY A 30 -13.12 -8.45 -16.48
C GLY A 30 -14.06 -7.72 -15.51
N GLY A 31 -14.35 -6.44 -15.79
CA GLY A 31 -15.19 -5.65 -14.90
C GLY A 31 -15.38 -4.21 -15.34
N ILE A 32 -15.71 -3.32 -14.39
CA ILE A 32 -15.98 -1.91 -14.66
C ILE A 32 -14.80 -0.99 -14.34
N GLY A 33 -13.81 -1.45 -13.53
CA GLY A 33 -12.67 -0.64 -13.10
C GLY A 33 -13.05 0.44 -12.09
N SER A 34 -13.47 0.00 -10.91
CA SER A 34 -13.75 0.89 -9.77
C SER A 34 -13.54 0.16 -8.45
N TYR A 35 -13.05 0.87 -7.44
CA TYR A 35 -13.24 0.44 -6.06
C TYR A 35 -14.66 0.73 -5.61
N ILE A 36 -15.20 -0.14 -4.77
CA ILE A 36 -16.48 0.03 -4.09
C ILE A 36 -16.27 -0.02 -2.57
N ALA A 37 -17.08 0.74 -1.84
CA ALA A 37 -17.10 0.75 -0.39
C ALA A 37 -18.51 0.50 0.13
N TYR A 38 -18.63 -0.11 1.31
CA TYR A 38 -19.93 -0.37 1.92
C TYR A 38 -20.33 0.81 2.80
N ASN A 39 -21.49 1.39 2.51
CA ASN A 39 -22.09 2.42 3.35
C ASN A 39 -22.98 1.75 4.41
N THR A 40 -22.51 1.71 5.65
CA THR A 40 -23.19 1.04 6.77
C THR A 40 -24.54 1.68 7.12
N LYS A 41 -24.68 3.00 6.93
CA LYS A 41 -25.92 3.75 7.21
C LYS A 41 -27.01 3.39 6.19
N LEU A 42 -26.63 3.25 4.92
CA LEU A 42 -27.55 2.93 3.83
C LEU A 42 -27.68 1.43 3.57
N LYS A 43 -26.81 0.62 4.18
CA LYS A 43 -26.70 -0.83 3.94
C LYS A 43 -26.58 -1.19 2.46
N ARG A 44 -25.75 -0.40 1.74
CA ARG A 44 -25.51 -0.56 0.29
C ARG A 44 -24.07 -0.28 -0.04
N SER A 45 -23.57 -0.90 -1.09
CA SER A 45 -22.28 -0.55 -1.68
C SER A 45 -22.41 0.75 -2.49
N MET A 46 -21.30 1.50 -2.53
CA MET A 46 -21.17 2.73 -3.31
C MET A 46 -19.86 2.72 -4.10
N ILE A 47 -19.83 3.47 -5.19
CA ILE A 47 -18.57 3.75 -5.89
C ILE A 47 -17.67 4.56 -4.94
N SER A 48 -16.51 4.02 -4.63
CA SER A 48 -15.49 4.72 -3.84
C SER A 48 -14.53 5.48 -4.75
N GLU A 49 -14.07 4.83 -5.82
CA GLU A 49 -13.13 5.43 -6.77
C GLU A 49 -13.23 4.72 -8.13
N PRO A 50 -13.72 5.38 -9.20
CA PRO A 50 -13.58 4.88 -10.55
C PRO A 50 -12.13 5.04 -11.03
N PHE A 51 -11.59 4.07 -11.81
CA PHE A 51 -10.23 4.17 -12.33
C PHE A 51 -10.23 4.94 -13.66
N GLU A 52 -9.17 5.70 -13.89
CA GLU A 52 -9.00 6.48 -15.11
C GLU A 52 -9.07 5.59 -16.36
N GLY A 53 -9.83 6.03 -17.37
CA GLY A 53 -9.93 5.35 -18.67
C GLY A 53 -10.74 4.04 -18.67
N THR A 54 -11.33 3.62 -17.55
CA THR A 54 -12.10 2.38 -17.43
C THR A 54 -13.60 2.57 -17.74
N PRO A 55 -14.37 1.49 -17.91
CA PRO A 55 -15.82 1.58 -18.16
C PRO A 55 -16.57 2.41 -17.12
N ALA A 56 -16.21 2.32 -15.83
CA ALA A 56 -16.83 3.13 -14.79
C ALA A 56 -16.63 4.63 -15.02
N ALA A 57 -15.38 5.05 -15.30
CA ALA A 57 -15.07 6.45 -15.57
C ALA A 57 -15.68 6.91 -16.91
N LYS A 58 -15.59 6.09 -17.98
CA LYS A 58 -16.18 6.39 -19.30
C LYS A 58 -17.70 6.55 -19.23
N ALA A 59 -18.38 5.74 -18.43
CA ALA A 59 -19.82 5.86 -18.20
C ALA A 59 -20.19 7.08 -17.35
N GLY A 60 -19.22 7.74 -16.70
CA GLY A 60 -19.44 8.90 -15.83
C GLY A 60 -19.89 8.53 -14.42
N LEU A 61 -19.58 7.33 -13.94
CA LEU A 61 -19.74 6.99 -12.52
C LEU A 61 -18.78 7.85 -11.68
N LYS A 62 -19.24 8.24 -10.50
CA LYS A 62 -18.51 9.12 -9.58
C LYS A 62 -18.43 8.52 -8.19
N ALA A 63 -17.39 8.89 -7.44
CA ALA A 63 -17.32 8.57 -6.03
C ALA A 63 -18.57 9.12 -5.29
N GLY A 64 -19.20 8.28 -4.46
CA GLY A 64 -20.44 8.59 -3.77
C GLY A 64 -21.72 8.09 -4.48
N ASP A 65 -21.66 7.57 -5.71
CA ASP A 65 -22.79 6.92 -6.37
C ASP A 65 -23.17 5.64 -5.61
N ILE A 66 -24.39 5.59 -5.09
CA ILE A 66 -24.90 4.42 -4.35
C ILE A 66 -25.43 3.41 -5.37
N LEU A 67 -24.97 2.17 -5.30
CA LEU A 67 -25.38 1.10 -6.18
C LEU A 67 -26.74 0.53 -5.76
N MET A 68 -27.74 0.63 -6.62
CA MET A 68 -29.12 0.27 -6.31
C MET A 68 -29.50 -1.08 -6.89
N GLU A 69 -29.31 -1.27 -8.21
CA GLU A 69 -29.68 -2.49 -8.94
C GLU A 69 -28.67 -2.82 -10.03
N ILE A 70 -28.45 -4.11 -10.26
CA ILE A 70 -27.75 -4.65 -11.43
C ILE A 70 -28.70 -5.58 -12.17
N ASP A 71 -29.02 -5.29 -13.45
CA ASP A 71 -29.95 -6.05 -14.28
C ASP A 71 -31.31 -6.35 -13.58
N GLY A 72 -31.84 -5.33 -12.86
CA GLY A 72 -33.10 -5.45 -12.11
C GLY A 72 -33.00 -6.15 -10.76
N LYS A 73 -31.81 -6.65 -10.37
CA LYS A 73 -31.57 -7.27 -9.06
C LYS A 73 -31.19 -6.21 -8.04
N ASP A 74 -31.98 -6.07 -6.99
CA ASP A 74 -31.69 -5.14 -5.88
C ASP A 74 -30.40 -5.53 -5.12
N LEU A 75 -29.61 -4.53 -4.77
CA LEU A 75 -28.34 -4.67 -4.05
C LEU A 75 -28.46 -4.36 -2.55
N ALA A 76 -29.67 -4.12 -2.02
CA ALA A 76 -29.88 -3.87 -0.61
C ALA A 76 -29.39 -5.04 0.26
N GLY A 77 -28.60 -4.72 1.29
CA GLY A 77 -28.10 -5.71 2.23
C GLY A 77 -26.98 -6.63 1.71
N LYS A 78 -26.64 -6.57 0.42
CA LYS A 78 -25.50 -7.30 -0.15
C LYS A 78 -24.18 -6.68 0.32
N ASN A 79 -23.23 -7.52 0.68
CA ASN A 79 -21.89 -7.08 1.04
C ASN A 79 -21.06 -6.71 -0.23
N ASN A 80 -19.88 -6.07 -0.02
CA ASN A 80 -19.03 -5.65 -1.12
C ASN A 80 -18.53 -6.81 -2.01
N ALA A 81 -18.29 -7.99 -1.44
CA ALA A 81 -17.84 -9.15 -2.21
C ALA A 81 -18.92 -9.62 -3.20
N GLU A 82 -20.16 -9.76 -2.73
CA GLU A 82 -21.31 -10.12 -3.58
C GLU A 82 -21.55 -9.10 -4.69
N VAL A 83 -21.53 -7.79 -4.36
CA VAL A 83 -21.69 -6.73 -5.36
C VAL A 83 -20.52 -6.72 -6.35
N SER A 84 -19.29 -6.91 -5.88
CA SER A 84 -18.10 -7.01 -6.72
C SER A 84 -18.21 -8.15 -7.74
N GLN A 85 -18.67 -9.35 -7.30
CA GLN A 85 -18.91 -10.48 -8.21
C GLN A 85 -19.93 -10.14 -9.30
N MET A 86 -21.01 -9.43 -8.95
CA MET A 86 -22.03 -9.02 -9.95
C MET A 86 -21.52 -7.97 -10.93
N LEU A 87 -20.64 -7.06 -10.50
CA LEU A 87 -20.00 -6.06 -11.37
C LEU A 87 -18.93 -6.69 -12.29
N ARG A 88 -18.27 -7.76 -11.85
CA ARG A 88 -17.31 -8.54 -12.66
C ARG A 88 -18.01 -9.39 -13.72
N GLY A 89 -17.24 -9.89 -14.67
CA GLY A 89 -17.70 -10.78 -15.70
C GLY A 89 -16.82 -10.71 -16.95
N GLN A 90 -17.16 -11.49 -17.96
CA GLN A 90 -16.40 -11.57 -19.21
C GLN A 90 -16.34 -10.19 -19.89
N ALA A 91 -15.15 -9.78 -20.33
CA ALA A 91 -14.97 -8.57 -21.12
C ALA A 91 -15.83 -8.61 -22.40
N GLY A 92 -16.43 -7.48 -22.75
CA GLY A 92 -17.38 -7.35 -23.86
C GLY A 92 -18.85 -7.60 -23.48
N THR A 93 -19.15 -8.16 -22.30
CA THR A 93 -20.54 -8.28 -21.81
C THR A 93 -21.05 -6.98 -21.24
N SER A 94 -22.34 -6.69 -21.42
CA SER A 94 -22.99 -5.48 -20.90
C SER A 94 -24.02 -5.81 -19.83
N PHE A 95 -24.27 -4.84 -18.96
CA PHE A 95 -25.32 -4.89 -17.95
C PHE A 95 -25.89 -3.50 -17.67
N LYS A 96 -27.08 -3.44 -17.09
CA LYS A 96 -27.72 -2.20 -16.64
C LYS A 96 -27.41 -1.98 -15.16
N LEU A 97 -26.93 -0.79 -14.81
CA LEU A 97 -26.64 -0.37 -13.44
C LEU A 97 -27.51 0.82 -13.07
N LYS A 98 -28.35 0.67 -12.05
CA LYS A 98 -29.04 1.81 -11.42
C LYS A 98 -28.28 2.28 -10.22
N ILE A 99 -28.14 3.59 -10.10
CA ILE A 99 -27.48 4.26 -8.97
C ILE A 99 -28.33 5.40 -8.43
N GLU A 100 -28.04 5.84 -7.22
CA GLU A 100 -28.45 7.12 -6.69
C GLU A 100 -27.24 8.01 -6.45
N ARG A 101 -27.18 9.15 -7.14
CA ARG A 101 -26.09 10.13 -7.03
C ARG A 101 -26.45 11.23 -6.07
N PRO A 102 -25.59 11.56 -5.07
CA PRO A 102 -25.77 12.76 -4.24
C PRO A 102 -25.88 14.02 -5.09
N ASN A 103 -26.70 14.99 -4.66
CA ASN A 103 -26.88 16.25 -5.35
C ASN A 103 -26.72 17.46 -4.42
N VAL A 104 -26.56 18.66 -5.01
CA VAL A 104 -26.31 19.91 -4.29
C VAL A 104 -27.44 20.33 -3.31
N LYS A 105 -28.64 19.76 -3.46
CA LYS A 105 -29.79 20.04 -2.59
C LYS A 105 -29.81 19.15 -1.34
N GLY A 106 -28.77 18.31 -1.15
CA GLY A 106 -28.68 17.36 -0.03
C GLY A 106 -29.51 16.09 -0.18
N GLY A 107 -30.15 15.90 -1.35
CA GLY A 107 -30.85 14.66 -1.75
C GLY A 107 -30.02 13.81 -2.69
N ARG A 108 -30.69 12.88 -3.39
CA ARG A 108 -30.09 12.00 -4.39
C ARG A 108 -30.92 11.98 -5.65
N THR A 109 -30.24 11.79 -6.78
CA THR A 109 -30.86 11.69 -8.11
C THR A 109 -30.65 10.27 -8.61
N PRO A 110 -31.75 9.52 -8.94
CA PRO A 110 -31.64 8.21 -9.56
C PRO A 110 -31.12 8.35 -11.00
N MET A 111 -30.21 7.46 -11.38
CA MET A 111 -29.64 7.39 -12.72
C MET A 111 -29.49 5.93 -13.15
N GLU A 112 -29.56 5.67 -14.45
CA GLU A 112 -29.33 4.35 -15.03
C GLU A 112 -28.23 4.43 -16.10
N PHE A 113 -27.33 3.45 -16.08
CA PHE A 113 -26.22 3.33 -17.01
C PHE A 113 -26.21 1.94 -17.64
N THR A 114 -25.90 1.86 -18.93
CA THR A 114 -25.52 0.60 -19.58
C THR A 114 -24.00 0.57 -19.64
N ILE A 115 -23.39 -0.40 -18.95
CA ILE A 115 -21.93 -0.51 -18.83
C ILE A 115 -21.47 -1.77 -19.55
N VAL A 116 -20.46 -1.63 -20.41
CA VAL A 116 -19.79 -2.76 -21.07
C VAL A 116 -18.54 -3.07 -20.25
N ARG A 117 -18.39 -4.33 -19.79
CA ARG A 117 -17.21 -4.77 -19.08
C ARG A 117 -16.01 -4.79 -20.01
N GLU A 118 -14.88 -4.33 -19.52
CA GLU A 118 -13.58 -4.43 -20.21
C GLU A 118 -12.61 -5.28 -19.38
N SER A 119 -11.49 -5.70 -19.99
CA SER A 119 -10.37 -6.23 -19.25
C SER A 119 -9.68 -5.08 -18.52
N ILE A 120 -9.81 -5.04 -17.20
CA ILE A 120 -9.22 -4.02 -16.34
C ILE A 120 -7.83 -4.49 -15.91
N GLN A 121 -6.82 -3.69 -16.20
CA GLN A 121 -5.46 -3.92 -15.75
C GLN A 121 -5.04 -2.76 -14.86
N ASN A 122 -4.61 -3.07 -13.64
CA ASN A 122 -3.97 -2.07 -12.80
C ASN A 122 -2.56 -1.81 -13.36
N PRO A 123 -2.20 -0.57 -13.67
CA PRO A 123 -0.86 -0.26 -14.17
C PRO A 123 0.19 -0.65 -13.13
N ALA A 124 1.22 -1.40 -13.55
CA ALA A 124 2.31 -1.72 -12.65
C ALA A 124 3.08 -0.45 -12.25
N ILE A 125 3.11 0.55 -13.14
CA ILE A 125 3.73 1.85 -12.91
C ILE A 125 2.66 2.95 -13.01
N PRO A 126 1.95 3.23 -11.90
CA PRO A 126 0.88 4.24 -11.88
C PRO A 126 1.37 5.67 -12.04
N TYR A 127 2.63 5.94 -11.74
CA TYR A 127 3.20 7.29 -11.81
C TYR A 127 4.70 7.30 -12.06
N THR A 128 5.13 8.23 -12.92
CA THR A 128 6.53 8.58 -13.15
C THR A 128 6.67 10.09 -13.27
N ALA A 129 7.79 10.65 -12.82
CA ALA A 129 8.10 12.07 -12.98
C ALA A 129 9.62 12.30 -12.97
N VAL A 130 10.06 13.40 -13.56
CA VAL A 130 11.36 14.00 -13.25
C VAL A 130 11.09 15.03 -12.15
N LEU A 131 11.68 14.79 -11.00
CA LEU A 131 11.63 15.65 -9.83
C LEU A 131 12.75 16.70 -9.89
N ASP A 132 12.83 17.57 -8.87
CA ASP A 132 13.91 18.54 -8.73
C ASP A 132 15.29 17.88 -8.81
N ASN A 133 16.28 18.61 -9.29
CA ASN A 133 17.65 18.16 -9.49
C ASN A 133 17.79 16.96 -10.46
N ASN A 134 16.91 16.85 -11.44
CA ASN A 134 16.92 15.80 -12.46
C ASN A 134 16.83 14.37 -11.86
N ILE A 135 16.09 14.19 -10.78
CA ILE A 135 15.87 12.90 -10.18
C ILE A 135 14.64 12.27 -10.83
N GLY A 136 14.82 11.12 -11.48
CA GLY A 136 13.71 10.32 -11.99
C GLY A 136 13.00 9.61 -10.86
N TYR A 137 11.66 9.60 -10.86
CA TYR A 137 10.82 8.85 -9.94
C TYR A 137 10.01 7.80 -10.70
N ILE A 138 10.02 6.56 -10.23
CA ILE A 138 9.19 5.46 -10.72
C ILE A 138 8.47 4.82 -9.53
N GLY A 139 7.14 4.98 -9.46
CA GLY A 139 6.30 4.21 -8.55
C GLY A 139 5.99 2.85 -9.15
N LEU A 140 6.43 1.77 -8.52
CA LEU A 140 6.17 0.38 -8.94
C LEU A 140 5.23 -0.28 -7.93
N SER A 141 3.97 -0.47 -8.31
CA SER A 141 2.89 -0.91 -7.41
C SER A 141 2.69 -2.42 -7.34
N THR A 142 3.14 -3.16 -8.37
CA THR A 142 2.99 -4.63 -8.43
C THR A 142 4.01 -5.26 -9.37
N PHE A 143 4.27 -6.56 -9.16
CA PHE A 143 5.05 -7.39 -10.08
C PHE A 143 4.15 -8.37 -10.87
N SER A 144 2.86 -8.05 -11.03
CA SER A 144 1.93 -8.82 -11.87
C SER A 144 1.85 -8.24 -13.29
N GLY A 145 1.54 -9.06 -14.28
CA GLY A 145 1.50 -8.66 -15.68
C GLY A 145 2.88 -8.58 -16.32
N ASN A 146 3.27 -7.43 -16.86
CA ASN A 146 4.56 -7.19 -17.54
C ASN A 146 5.30 -5.97 -16.97
N PRO A 147 5.49 -5.85 -15.65
CA PRO A 147 6.05 -4.64 -15.02
C PRO A 147 7.47 -4.32 -15.48
N SER A 148 8.29 -5.32 -15.83
CA SER A 148 9.64 -5.07 -16.33
C SER A 148 9.66 -4.28 -17.63
N LYS A 149 8.74 -4.58 -18.57
CA LYS A 149 8.62 -3.82 -19.82
C LYS A 149 8.15 -2.38 -19.59
N GLU A 150 7.15 -2.20 -18.70
CA GLU A 150 6.66 -0.88 -18.33
C GLU A 150 7.78 -0.08 -17.64
N PHE A 151 8.51 -0.72 -16.72
CA PHE A 151 9.65 -0.12 -16.03
C PHE A 151 10.76 0.32 -16.99
N LYS A 152 11.13 -0.55 -17.93
CA LYS A 152 12.12 -0.23 -18.98
C LYS A 152 11.71 1.01 -19.76
N LYS A 153 10.45 1.06 -20.20
CA LYS A 153 9.91 2.22 -20.93
C LYS A 153 10.00 3.47 -20.07
N ALA A 154 9.51 3.42 -18.82
CA ALA A 154 9.54 4.52 -17.88
C ALA A 154 10.97 5.04 -17.64
N LEU A 155 11.92 4.14 -17.38
CA LEU A 155 13.34 4.49 -17.19
C LEU A 155 13.92 5.21 -18.40
N LEU A 156 13.69 4.67 -19.61
CA LEU A 156 14.21 5.28 -20.85
C LEU A 156 13.56 6.64 -21.12
N ASP A 157 12.27 6.80 -20.83
CA ASP A 157 11.57 8.06 -21.01
C ASP A 157 12.04 9.12 -19.99
N LEU A 158 12.28 8.75 -18.75
CA LEU A 158 12.86 9.64 -17.72
C LEU A 158 14.29 10.07 -18.09
N LYS A 159 15.13 9.15 -18.59
CA LYS A 159 16.48 9.49 -19.08
C LYS A 159 16.44 10.47 -20.26
N LYS A 160 15.52 10.32 -21.20
CA LYS A 160 15.31 11.29 -22.29
C LYS A 160 14.88 12.67 -21.78
N GLN A 161 14.17 12.73 -20.65
CA GLN A 161 13.78 13.97 -19.98
C GLN A 161 14.90 14.56 -19.12
N GLY A 162 16.09 13.93 -19.08
CA GLY A 162 17.26 14.45 -18.37
C GLY A 162 17.48 13.89 -16.97
N ALA A 163 16.78 12.81 -16.57
CA ALA A 163 17.02 12.20 -15.28
C ALA A 163 18.45 11.64 -15.16
N THR A 164 19.18 12.05 -14.11
CA THR A 164 20.58 11.67 -13.84
C THR A 164 20.71 10.74 -12.62
N SER A 165 19.65 10.58 -11.84
CA SER A 165 19.52 9.65 -10.74
C SER A 165 18.10 9.13 -10.66
N LEU A 166 17.84 8.06 -9.87
CA LEU A 166 16.55 7.36 -9.86
C LEU A 166 16.08 7.05 -8.44
N VAL A 167 14.81 7.35 -8.17
CA VAL A 167 14.06 6.84 -7.04
C VAL A 167 13.11 5.75 -7.54
N ILE A 168 13.20 4.54 -7.00
CA ILE A 168 12.26 3.44 -7.22
C ILE A 168 11.40 3.31 -5.98
N ASP A 169 10.10 3.56 -6.08
CA ASP A 169 9.19 3.44 -4.94
C ASP A 169 8.48 2.08 -4.94
N LEU A 170 8.82 1.24 -3.97
CA LEU A 170 8.25 -0.09 -3.73
C LEU A 170 7.34 -0.11 -2.49
N ARG A 171 7.04 1.04 -1.91
CA ARG A 171 6.17 1.10 -0.73
C ARG A 171 4.79 0.53 -1.03
N SER A 172 4.30 -0.31 -0.13
CA SER A 172 3.02 -1.01 -0.25
C SER A 172 2.88 -1.93 -1.48
N ASN A 173 4.00 -2.28 -2.13
CA ASN A 173 4.04 -3.25 -3.20
C ASN A 173 4.20 -4.67 -2.61
N GLY A 174 3.11 -5.45 -2.59
CA GLY A 174 3.07 -6.82 -2.07
C GLY A 174 3.84 -7.87 -2.88
N GLY A 175 4.49 -7.47 -3.99
CA GLY A 175 5.27 -8.36 -4.86
C GLY A 175 4.48 -8.80 -6.10
N GLY A 176 4.68 -10.06 -6.48
CA GLY A 176 4.14 -10.70 -7.68
C GLY A 176 5.11 -11.72 -8.26
N LEU A 177 5.35 -11.68 -9.57
CA LEU A 177 6.19 -12.63 -10.29
C LEU A 177 7.69 -12.41 -9.97
N LEU A 178 8.37 -13.47 -9.52
CA LEU A 178 9.80 -13.46 -9.21
C LEU A 178 10.65 -13.07 -10.43
N ASP A 179 10.33 -13.62 -11.60
CA ASP A 179 11.07 -13.39 -12.83
C ASP A 179 11.05 -11.89 -13.24
N GLU A 180 9.97 -11.19 -12.96
CA GLU A 180 9.85 -9.75 -13.23
C GLU A 180 10.78 -8.93 -12.33
N ALA A 181 10.94 -9.31 -11.05
CA ALA A 181 11.91 -8.67 -10.17
C ALA A 181 13.36 -8.92 -10.63
N VAL A 182 13.67 -10.13 -11.08
CA VAL A 182 14.97 -10.47 -11.66
C VAL A 182 15.24 -9.65 -12.92
N GLU A 183 14.25 -9.50 -13.80
CA GLU A 183 14.39 -8.72 -15.03
C GLU A 183 14.61 -7.24 -14.77
N ILE A 184 13.91 -6.64 -13.78
CA ILE A 184 14.15 -5.24 -13.39
C ILE A 184 15.55 -5.08 -12.77
N ALA A 185 15.99 -6.02 -11.92
CA ALA A 185 17.34 -6.01 -11.37
C ALA A 185 18.41 -6.08 -12.48
N ASN A 186 18.14 -6.84 -13.55
CA ASN A 186 19.04 -6.97 -14.71
C ASN A 186 19.29 -5.62 -15.42
N TYR A 187 18.41 -4.66 -15.32
CA TYR A 187 18.62 -3.33 -15.94
C TYR A 187 19.78 -2.55 -15.30
N PHE A 188 20.15 -2.88 -14.06
CA PHE A 188 21.10 -2.13 -13.25
C PHE A 188 22.32 -2.92 -12.79
N LEU A 189 22.40 -4.20 -13.11
CA LEU A 189 23.45 -5.09 -12.63
C LEU A 189 24.18 -5.77 -13.80
N PRO A 190 25.49 -6.02 -13.67
CA PRO A 190 26.25 -6.73 -14.69
C PRO A 190 25.69 -8.14 -14.96
N ARG A 191 25.86 -8.62 -16.17
CA ARG A 191 25.46 -9.97 -16.56
C ARG A 191 26.14 -11.04 -15.68
N GLY A 192 25.38 -12.08 -15.35
CA GLY A 192 25.87 -13.24 -14.56
C GLY A 192 25.77 -13.09 -13.04
N LYS A 193 25.30 -11.93 -12.52
CA LYS A 193 25.09 -11.75 -11.09
C LYS A 193 23.90 -12.56 -10.59
N VAL A 194 24.08 -13.26 -9.48
CA VAL A 194 22.98 -13.95 -8.78
C VAL A 194 22.08 -12.90 -8.15
N ILE A 195 20.77 -13.01 -8.41
CA ILE A 195 19.75 -12.13 -7.84
C ILE A 195 19.00 -12.83 -6.70
N VAL A 196 18.63 -14.09 -6.93
CA VAL A 196 17.91 -14.87 -5.93
C VAL A 196 18.16 -16.37 -6.17
N THR A 197 18.24 -17.13 -5.07
CA THR A 197 18.29 -18.58 -5.10
C THR A 197 17.11 -19.14 -4.33
N THR A 198 16.34 -20.06 -4.92
CA THR A 198 15.29 -20.79 -4.22
C THR A 198 15.83 -22.14 -3.75
N LYS A 199 15.41 -22.56 -2.55
CA LYS A 199 15.76 -23.89 -1.99
C LYS A 199 14.48 -24.53 -1.45
N GLY A 200 14.10 -25.66 -2.05
CA GLY A 200 12.96 -26.46 -1.65
C GLY A 200 13.35 -27.87 -1.22
N LYS A 201 12.37 -28.65 -0.71
CA LYS A 201 12.59 -30.05 -0.34
C LYS A 201 12.84 -30.93 -1.55
N ILE A 202 12.29 -30.58 -2.70
CA ILE A 202 12.49 -31.32 -3.96
C ILE A 202 13.45 -30.54 -4.86
N LYS A 203 14.26 -31.25 -5.68
CA LYS A 203 15.26 -30.62 -6.53
C LYS A 203 14.69 -29.60 -7.52
N GLN A 204 13.50 -29.87 -8.06
CA GLN A 204 12.79 -28.98 -9.01
C GLN A 204 12.36 -27.62 -8.40
N ALA A 205 12.28 -27.55 -7.07
CA ALA A 205 11.94 -26.30 -6.35
C ALA A 205 13.19 -25.48 -5.96
N SER A 206 14.38 -25.93 -6.37
CA SER A 206 15.67 -25.30 -6.08
C SER A 206 16.29 -24.75 -7.36
N ASN A 207 16.33 -23.44 -7.51
CA ASN A 207 16.82 -22.75 -8.71
C ASN A 207 17.69 -21.54 -8.32
N THR A 208 18.58 -21.14 -9.22
CA THR A 208 19.38 -19.92 -9.09
C THR A 208 19.07 -19.01 -10.26
N TYR A 209 18.57 -17.83 -9.95
CA TYR A 209 18.19 -16.80 -10.91
C TYR A 209 19.32 -15.77 -11.00
N LYS A 210 19.77 -15.49 -12.22
CA LYS A 210 20.88 -14.58 -12.49
C LYS A 210 20.46 -13.55 -13.53
N THR A 211 21.17 -12.43 -13.57
CA THR A 211 21.10 -11.50 -14.69
C THR A 211 21.60 -12.17 -15.96
N LEU A 212 20.82 -12.11 -17.02
CA LEU A 212 21.11 -12.82 -18.29
C LEU A 212 21.45 -11.88 -19.45
N ARG A 213 21.07 -10.62 -19.36
CA ARG A 213 21.20 -9.60 -20.41
C ARG A 213 22.22 -8.55 -20.03
N GLU A 214 22.65 -7.78 -21.02
CA GLU A 214 23.41 -6.56 -20.79
C GLU A 214 22.52 -5.54 -20.06
N PRO A 215 23.07 -4.84 -19.05
CA PRO A 215 22.33 -3.85 -18.28
C PRO A 215 21.94 -2.64 -19.14
N LEU A 216 20.90 -1.93 -18.72
CA LEU A 216 20.52 -0.65 -19.32
C LEU A 216 21.38 0.50 -18.80
N ASP A 217 21.73 0.45 -17.50
CA ASP A 217 22.51 1.47 -16.85
C ASP A 217 23.18 0.95 -15.56
N LEU A 218 24.51 0.86 -15.58
CA LEU A 218 25.30 0.44 -14.43
C LEU A 218 25.60 1.59 -13.45
N ASP A 219 25.50 2.85 -13.92
CA ASP A 219 26.11 3.97 -13.24
C ASP A 219 25.07 4.90 -12.58
N ILE A 220 23.83 4.93 -13.08
CA ILE A 220 22.79 5.82 -12.52
C ILE A 220 22.63 5.58 -11.00
N PRO A 221 22.78 6.59 -10.13
CA PRO A 221 22.54 6.46 -8.70
C PRO A 221 21.08 6.09 -8.43
N ILE A 222 20.85 5.13 -7.53
CA ILE A 222 19.51 4.60 -7.22
C ILE A 222 19.24 4.67 -5.71
N ALA A 223 18.10 5.24 -5.34
CA ALA A 223 17.49 5.07 -4.03
C ALA A 223 16.20 4.27 -4.16
N VAL A 224 15.95 3.32 -3.26
CA VAL A 224 14.73 2.50 -3.25
C VAL A 224 13.92 2.82 -2.00
N LEU A 225 12.68 3.28 -2.18
CA LEU A 225 11.76 3.52 -1.07
C LEU A 225 11.03 2.23 -0.71
N VAL A 226 11.03 1.88 0.58
CA VAL A 226 10.40 0.67 1.11
C VAL A 226 9.62 0.94 2.39
N ASN A 227 8.62 0.11 2.67
CA ASN A 227 7.88 0.13 3.94
C ASN A 227 7.43 -1.30 4.35
N SER A 228 6.69 -1.42 5.45
CA SER A 228 6.17 -2.69 5.94
C SER A 228 5.19 -3.40 4.99
N GLY A 229 4.67 -2.72 3.97
CA GLY A 229 3.87 -3.32 2.89
C GLY A 229 4.70 -3.79 1.69
N THR A 230 6.01 -3.52 1.66
CA THR A 230 6.93 -4.01 0.63
C THR A 230 7.23 -5.49 0.89
N ALA A 231 6.80 -6.40 -0.01
CA ALA A 231 6.87 -7.84 0.23
C ALA A 231 7.31 -8.67 -1.00
N SER A 232 7.84 -9.88 -0.75
CA SER A 232 8.07 -10.92 -1.77
C SER A 232 8.98 -10.44 -2.92
N ALA A 233 8.51 -10.37 -4.19
CA ALA A 233 9.28 -9.91 -5.35
C ALA A 233 9.87 -8.50 -5.15
N SER A 234 9.18 -7.62 -4.41
CA SER A 234 9.70 -6.30 -4.02
C SER A 234 10.90 -6.42 -3.08
N GLU A 235 10.89 -7.41 -2.18
CA GLU A 235 12.03 -7.69 -1.29
C GLU A 235 13.19 -8.35 -2.03
N ILE A 236 12.90 -9.13 -3.07
CA ILE A 236 13.94 -9.67 -3.96
C ILE A 236 14.63 -8.51 -4.68
N LEU A 237 13.89 -7.59 -5.28
CA LEU A 237 14.48 -6.44 -5.98
C LEU A 237 15.25 -5.52 -5.01
N SER A 238 14.62 -5.02 -3.97
CA SER A 238 15.26 -4.11 -3.02
C SER A 238 16.46 -4.75 -2.30
N GLY A 239 16.28 -6.00 -1.82
CA GLY A 239 17.33 -6.73 -1.11
C GLY A 239 18.49 -7.13 -2.00
N SER A 240 18.27 -7.50 -3.26
CA SER A 240 19.37 -7.82 -4.19
C SER A 240 20.16 -6.56 -4.59
N LEU A 241 19.49 -5.42 -4.78
CA LEU A 241 20.19 -4.16 -5.02
C LEU A 241 20.98 -3.69 -3.79
N GLN A 242 20.48 -3.94 -2.57
CA GLN A 242 21.20 -3.68 -1.34
C GLN A 242 22.42 -4.59 -1.18
N ASP A 243 22.22 -5.91 -1.33
CA ASP A 243 23.28 -6.92 -1.12
C ASP A 243 24.42 -6.81 -2.15
N LEU A 244 24.14 -6.28 -3.33
CA LEU A 244 25.13 -6.01 -4.39
C LEU A 244 25.64 -4.57 -4.37
N ASP A 245 25.35 -3.80 -3.33
CA ASP A 245 25.77 -2.41 -3.14
C ASP A 245 25.44 -1.50 -4.33
N ARG A 246 24.28 -1.74 -4.97
CA ARG A 246 23.85 -1.03 -6.17
C ARG A 246 22.88 0.13 -5.89
N ALA A 247 22.16 0.07 -4.80
CA ALA A 247 21.20 1.09 -4.39
C ALA A 247 21.21 1.32 -2.89
N VAL A 248 20.86 2.53 -2.47
CA VAL A 248 20.56 2.88 -1.08
C VAL A 248 19.09 2.63 -0.81
N ILE A 249 18.79 1.86 0.24
CA ILE A 249 17.41 1.55 0.65
C ILE A 249 16.96 2.53 1.72
N VAL A 250 15.83 3.19 1.51
CA VAL A 250 15.30 4.26 2.38
C VAL A 250 13.88 3.92 2.81
N GLY A 251 13.55 4.09 4.07
CA GLY A 251 12.18 3.90 4.57
C GLY A 251 12.09 3.10 5.85
N ASN A 252 11.22 2.09 5.88
CA ASN A 252 11.04 1.21 7.03
C ASN A 252 11.30 -0.24 6.64
N ARG A 253 11.55 -1.09 7.66
CA ARG A 253 11.73 -2.53 7.49
C ARG A 253 10.59 -3.11 6.65
N THR A 254 10.92 -3.95 5.66
CA THR A 254 9.95 -4.59 4.78
C THR A 254 9.16 -5.71 5.48
N PHE A 255 8.18 -6.28 4.79
CA PHE A 255 7.26 -7.27 5.34
C PHE A 255 7.95 -8.56 5.83
N GLY A 256 8.94 -9.06 5.09
CA GLY A 256 9.62 -10.31 5.41
C GLY A 256 8.92 -11.56 4.89
N LYS A 257 8.48 -11.58 3.63
CA LYS A 257 7.95 -12.77 2.97
C LYS A 257 9.06 -13.46 2.16
N GLY A 258 9.70 -14.47 2.75
CA GLY A 258 10.81 -15.24 2.17
C GLY A 258 10.41 -16.60 1.60
N LEU A 259 9.12 -16.83 1.29
CA LEU A 259 8.55 -18.08 0.80
C LEU A 259 8.08 -17.94 -0.65
N VAL A 260 8.28 -19.00 -1.43
CA VAL A 260 7.81 -19.11 -2.82
C VAL A 260 6.64 -20.08 -2.89
N GLN A 261 5.54 -19.61 -3.44
CA GLN A 261 4.38 -20.45 -3.74
C GLN A 261 4.36 -20.82 -5.23
N THR A 262 3.89 -22.02 -5.50
CA THR A 262 3.56 -22.49 -6.85
C THR A 262 2.12 -22.94 -6.90
N THR A 263 1.46 -22.74 -8.03
CA THR A 263 0.11 -23.25 -8.26
C THR A 263 0.15 -24.67 -8.82
N ARG A 264 -0.76 -25.52 -8.36
CA ARG A 264 -0.92 -26.90 -8.80
C ARG A 264 -2.40 -27.16 -9.10
N PRO A 265 -2.74 -27.67 -10.29
CA PRO A 265 -4.10 -28.11 -10.57
C PRO A 265 -4.43 -29.33 -9.73
N LEU A 266 -5.65 -29.40 -9.27
CA LEU A 266 -6.23 -30.51 -8.52
C LEU A 266 -7.38 -31.12 -9.32
N PRO A 267 -7.81 -32.38 -8.99
CA PRO A 267 -9.03 -32.95 -9.55
C PRO A 267 -10.25 -32.02 -9.35
N TYR A 268 -11.24 -32.19 -10.20
CA TYR A 268 -12.51 -31.43 -10.15
C TYR A 268 -12.34 -29.91 -10.28
N GLY A 269 -11.39 -29.48 -11.12
CA GLY A 269 -11.20 -28.07 -11.42
C GLY A 269 -10.62 -27.22 -10.28
N GLY A 270 -10.22 -27.80 -9.16
CA GLY A 270 -9.60 -27.07 -8.07
C GLY A 270 -8.14 -26.66 -8.36
N MET A 271 -7.67 -25.62 -7.71
CA MET A 271 -6.27 -25.18 -7.73
C MET A 271 -5.72 -25.08 -6.32
N MET A 272 -4.47 -25.47 -6.12
CA MET A 272 -3.77 -25.27 -4.85
C MET A 272 -2.56 -24.36 -5.06
N LYS A 273 -2.50 -23.26 -4.33
CA LYS A 273 -1.31 -22.43 -4.19
C LYS A 273 -0.53 -22.96 -2.99
N VAL A 274 0.61 -23.57 -3.21
CA VAL A 274 1.38 -24.27 -2.17
C VAL A 274 2.78 -23.72 -2.05
N THR A 275 3.26 -23.52 -0.83
CA THR A 275 4.65 -23.16 -0.55
C THR A 275 5.58 -24.32 -0.86
N THR A 276 6.53 -24.11 -1.79
CA THR A 276 7.46 -25.13 -2.28
C THR A 276 8.90 -24.88 -1.89
N SER A 277 9.29 -23.62 -1.65
CA SER A 277 10.68 -23.27 -1.33
C SER A 277 10.79 -21.99 -0.52
N LYS A 278 11.96 -21.79 0.08
CA LYS A 278 12.45 -20.50 0.60
C LYS A 278 13.33 -19.85 -0.45
N TYR A 279 13.37 -18.51 -0.45
CA TYR A 279 14.34 -17.82 -1.29
C TYR A 279 15.41 -17.10 -0.46
N TYR A 280 16.56 -16.95 -1.08
CA TYR A 280 17.78 -16.36 -0.52
C TYR A 280 18.30 -15.33 -1.52
N ILE A 281 18.51 -14.09 -1.06
CA ILE A 281 19.07 -13.00 -1.86
C ILE A 281 20.61 -13.07 -1.90
N PRO A 282 21.31 -12.23 -2.65
CA PRO A 282 22.73 -12.44 -2.99
C PRO A 282 23.68 -12.67 -1.82
N SER A 283 23.49 -12.04 -0.68
CA SER A 283 24.29 -12.27 0.53
C SER A 283 24.11 -13.68 1.12
N GLY A 284 23.11 -14.44 0.67
CA GLY A 284 22.73 -15.75 1.20
C GLY A 284 21.71 -15.68 2.34
N ARG A 285 21.26 -14.50 2.74
CA ARG A 285 20.22 -14.32 3.77
C ARG A 285 18.81 -14.62 3.23
N CYS A 286 17.95 -15.14 4.12
CA CYS A 286 16.53 -15.31 3.88
C CYS A 286 15.76 -14.21 4.62
N VAL A 287 14.93 -13.45 3.92
CA VAL A 287 14.18 -12.33 4.50
C VAL A 287 12.93 -12.76 5.30
N GLN A 288 12.62 -14.06 5.39
CA GLN A 288 11.43 -14.58 6.07
C GLN A 288 11.36 -14.12 7.53
N ALA A 289 10.36 -13.28 7.85
CA ALA A 289 10.18 -12.72 9.20
C ALA A 289 9.18 -13.53 10.05
N ILE A 290 8.13 -14.10 9.44
CA ILE A 290 7.11 -14.84 10.17
C ILE A 290 7.65 -16.20 10.58
N ASP A 291 7.62 -16.50 11.88
CA ASP A 291 7.98 -17.81 12.45
C ASP A 291 6.73 -18.71 12.56
N TYR A 292 6.31 -19.25 11.42
CA TYR A 292 5.15 -20.14 11.36
C TYR A 292 5.39 -21.56 11.90
N LYS A 293 6.63 -21.87 12.30
CA LYS A 293 6.97 -23.15 12.92
C LYS A 293 6.65 -23.16 14.43
N HIS A 294 6.83 -22.02 15.07
CA HIS A 294 6.53 -21.86 16.49
C HIS A 294 5.26 -21.00 16.59
N ARG A 295 4.17 -21.65 17.00
CA ARG A 295 2.87 -20.99 17.19
C ARG A 295 2.66 -20.65 18.64
N ASN A 296 2.01 -19.53 18.88
CA ASN A 296 1.52 -19.15 20.19
C ASN A 296 0.38 -20.10 20.63
N GLU A 297 0.03 -20.09 21.91
CA GLU A 297 -1.04 -20.93 22.47
C GLU A 297 -2.41 -20.69 21.79
N ASP A 298 -2.66 -19.47 21.32
CA ASP A 298 -3.87 -19.07 20.56
C ASP A 298 -3.82 -19.47 19.07
N GLY A 299 -2.75 -20.14 18.62
CA GLY A 299 -2.52 -20.56 17.23
C GLY A 299 -2.00 -19.45 16.31
N SER A 300 -1.83 -18.23 16.81
CA SER A 300 -1.21 -17.13 16.05
C SER A 300 0.28 -17.39 15.80
N VAL A 301 0.86 -16.67 14.85
CA VAL A 301 2.28 -16.75 14.50
C VAL A 301 2.97 -15.44 14.84
N GLY A 302 4.15 -15.52 15.44
CA GLY A 302 5.00 -14.37 15.73
C GLY A 302 5.99 -14.09 14.61
N THR A 303 6.83 -13.09 14.84
CA THR A 303 8.00 -12.78 13.98
C THR A 303 9.26 -13.34 14.64
N ILE A 304 10.29 -13.62 13.83
CA ILE A 304 11.60 -14.01 14.31
C ILE A 304 12.19 -12.85 15.12
N PRO A 305 12.50 -13.03 16.41
CA PRO A 305 13.12 -11.99 17.22
C PRO A 305 14.48 -11.56 16.66
N ASP A 306 14.80 -10.27 16.73
CA ASP A 306 16.06 -9.74 16.21
C ASP A 306 17.30 -10.42 16.85
N SER A 307 17.19 -10.92 18.09
CA SER A 307 18.22 -11.69 18.78
C SER A 307 18.54 -13.04 18.14
N LEU A 308 17.62 -13.60 17.35
CA LEU A 308 17.77 -14.88 16.65
C LEU A 308 18.17 -14.70 15.18
N THR A 309 18.28 -13.46 14.69
CA THR A 309 18.72 -13.17 13.33
C THR A 309 20.23 -13.36 13.18
N LYS A 310 20.67 -13.79 11.98
CA LYS A 310 22.08 -13.96 11.66
C LYS A 310 22.60 -12.78 10.85
N VAL A 311 23.88 -12.48 11.07
CA VAL A 311 24.60 -11.46 10.31
C VAL A 311 25.10 -12.04 9.00
N PHE A 312 24.90 -11.30 7.92
CA PHE A 312 25.43 -11.52 6.59
C PHE A 312 26.12 -10.24 6.11
N HIS A 313 26.78 -10.29 4.97
CA HIS A 313 27.49 -9.14 4.43
C HIS A 313 27.10 -8.92 2.96
N THR A 314 26.99 -7.67 2.57
CA THR A 314 26.85 -7.27 1.16
C THR A 314 28.13 -7.54 0.39
N ALA A 315 28.12 -7.32 -0.93
CA ALA A 315 29.31 -7.49 -1.77
C ALA A 315 30.48 -6.59 -1.32
N ALA A 316 30.22 -5.39 -0.82
CA ALA A 316 31.21 -4.48 -0.27
C ALA A 316 31.56 -4.74 1.21
N GLY A 317 30.87 -5.66 1.90
CA GLY A 317 31.13 -6.03 3.29
C GLY A 317 30.31 -5.28 4.32
N ARG A 318 29.23 -4.58 3.95
CA ARG A 318 28.28 -3.95 4.88
C ARG A 318 27.47 -5.04 5.60
N GLU A 319 27.21 -4.86 6.91
CA GLU A 319 26.39 -5.80 7.66
C GLU A 319 24.91 -5.72 7.24
N VAL A 320 24.30 -6.87 7.01
CA VAL A 320 22.87 -7.07 6.78
C VAL A 320 22.40 -8.29 7.58
N ARG A 321 21.11 -8.42 7.86
CA ARG A 321 20.57 -9.52 8.68
C ARG A 321 19.47 -10.26 7.96
N ASP A 322 19.28 -11.54 8.31
CA ASP A 322 18.15 -12.36 7.91
C ASP A 322 16.96 -12.21 8.88
N GLY A 323 15.88 -12.97 8.64
CA GLY A 323 14.80 -13.20 9.59
C GLY A 323 13.86 -12.02 9.85
N GLY A 324 14.06 -10.88 9.22
CA GLY A 324 13.27 -9.68 9.56
C GLY A 324 12.92 -8.80 8.36
N GLY A 325 12.81 -9.35 7.15
CA GLY A 325 12.66 -8.55 5.94
C GLY A 325 13.97 -7.87 5.51
N VAL A 326 13.88 -6.89 4.63
CA VAL A 326 14.98 -6.02 4.24
C VAL A 326 14.98 -4.80 5.17
N MET A 327 16.06 -4.63 5.94
CA MET A 327 16.27 -3.45 6.77
C MET A 327 16.81 -2.33 5.88
N PRO A 328 16.19 -1.13 5.87
CA PRO A 328 16.69 -0.01 5.08
C PRO A 328 18.04 0.49 5.59
N ASP A 329 18.83 1.06 4.69
CA ASP A 329 20.10 1.74 5.03
C ASP A 329 19.83 3.06 5.74
N ILE A 330 18.71 3.72 5.43
CA ILE A 330 18.21 4.92 6.09
C ILE A 330 16.79 4.67 6.58
N THR A 331 16.62 4.62 7.89
CA THR A 331 15.30 4.45 8.51
C THR A 331 14.58 5.77 8.63
N ILE A 332 13.34 5.82 8.15
CA ILE A 332 12.45 6.97 8.29
C ILE A 332 11.57 6.75 9.52
N LYS A 333 11.49 7.74 10.39
CA LYS A 333 10.60 7.68 11.54
C LYS A 333 9.15 7.65 11.06
N GLN A 334 8.46 6.57 11.37
CA GLN A 334 7.04 6.47 11.05
C GLN A 334 6.24 7.38 11.98
N GLU A 335 5.59 8.38 11.41
CA GLU A 335 4.62 9.17 12.16
C GLU A 335 3.38 8.32 12.46
N LYS A 336 2.96 8.34 13.71
CA LYS A 336 1.70 7.69 14.10
C LYS A 336 0.56 8.62 13.71
N LEU A 337 -0.31 8.15 12.83
CA LEU A 337 -1.52 8.89 12.50
C LEU A 337 -2.39 9.07 13.76
N PRO A 338 -2.94 10.27 13.96
CA PRO A 338 -3.86 10.54 15.07
C PRO A 338 -5.06 9.60 15.05
N ASN A 339 -5.46 9.12 16.22
CA ASN A 339 -6.59 8.19 16.34
C ASN A 339 -7.90 8.76 15.74
N ILE A 340 -8.13 10.06 15.88
CA ILE A 340 -9.29 10.75 15.30
C ILE A 340 -9.41 10.52 13.79
N LEU A 341 -8.31 10.47 13.04
CA LEU A 341 -8.32 10.23 11.59
C LEU A 341 -8.94 8.89 11.23
N PHE A 342 -8.59 7.83 11.98
CA PHE A 342 -9.18 6.50 11.78
C PHE A 342 -10.72 6.56 11.86
N TYR A 343 -11.25 7.24 12.86
CA TYR A 343 -12.70 7.34 13.06
C TYR A 343 -13.37 8.26 12.03
N LEU A 344 -12.74 9.38 11.64
CA LEU A 344 -13.25 10.26 10.58
C LEU A 344 -13.37 9.52 9.23
N VAL A 345 -12.42 8.61 8.94
CA VAL A 345 -12.47 7.73 7.74
C VAL A 345 -13.52 6.64 7.91
N ARG A 346 -13.52 5.92 9.05
CA ARG A 346 -14.47 4.83 9.34
C ARG A 346 -15.92 5.28 9.21
N ASP A 347 -16.22 6.48 9.70
CA ASP A 347 -17.57 7.04 9.70
C ASP A 347 -17.90 7.80 8.40
N ASN A 348 -17.01 7.71 7.38
CA ASN A 348 -17.11 8.30 6.06
C ASN A 348 -17.17 9.84 6.04
N LEU A 349 -16.80 10.55 7.12
CA LEU A 349 -16.96 12.00 7.20
C LEU A 349 -16.06 12.76 6.21
N ILE A 350 -14.82 12.28 6.02
CA ILE A 350 -13.90 12.85 5.02
C ILE A 350 -14.43 12.57 3.60
N PHE A 351 -14.91 11.36 3.35
CA PHE A 351 -15.49 10.97 2.07
C PHE A 351 -16.74 11.79 1.72
N ASP A 352 -17.66 11.93 2.68
CA ASP A 352 -18.91 12.69 2.52
C ASP A 352 -18.62 14.18 2.27
N TYR A 353 -17.65 14.75 3.01
CA TYR A 353 -17.22 16.12 2.79
C TYR A 353 -16.63 16.33 1.39
N ALA A 354 -15.69 15.46 0.98
CA ALA A 354 -15.10 15.53 -0.35
C ALA A 354 -16.15 15.38 -1.46
N THR A 355 -17.16 14.54 -1.25
CA THR A 355 -18.29 14.40 -2.20
C THR A 355 -19.07 15.70 -2.30
N GLN A 356 -19.42 16.33 -1.16
CA GLN A 356 -20.12 17.61 -1.15
C GLN A 356 -19.28 18.75 -1.75
N TYR A 357 -17.99 18.77 -1.48
CA TYR A 357 -17.05 19.71 -2.06
C TYR A 357 -17.04 19.64 -3.60
N CYS A 358 -16.94 18.44 -4.16
CA CYS A 358 -16.93 18.21 -5.61
C CYS A 358 -18.27 18.60 -6.29
N LEU A 359 -19.39 18.52 -5.59
CA LEU A 359 -20.69 19.00 -6.13
C LEU A 359 -20.73 20.52 -6.29
N LYS A 360 -19.99 21.26 -5.44
CA LYS A 360 -19.94 22.73 -5.47
C LYS A 360 -18.83 23.27 -6.37
N HIS A 361 -17.79 22.48 -6.62
CA HIS A 361 -16.57 22.85 -7.37
C HIS A 361 -16.39 21.96 -8.59
N PRO A 362 -16.88 22.34 -9.78
CA PRO A 362 -16.75 21.51 -11.00
C PRO A 362 -15.31 21.24 -11.42
N THR A 363 -14.39 22.12 -11.06
CA THR A 363 -12.94 22.02 -11.33
C THR A 363 -12.13 22.46 -10.12
N ILE A 364 -10.91 21.97 -10.02
CA ILE A 364 -9.91 22.42 -9.02
C ILE A 364 -8.58 22.71 -9.71
N VAL A 365 -7.68 23.39 -9.01
CA VAL A 365 -6.29 23.60 -9.47
C VAL A 365 -5.54 22.26 -9.56
N ALA A 366 -4.41 22.25 -10.26
CA ALA A 366 -3.57 21.07 -10.39
C ALA A 366 -3.16 20.47 -9.02
N PRO A 367 -2.97 19.13 -8.93
CA PRO A 367 -2.68 18.44 -7.66
C PRO A 367 -1.50 19.03 -6.89
N GLU A 368 -0.47 19.49 -7.60
CA GLU A 368 0.72 20.09 -7.01
C GLU A 368 0.44 21.39 -6.25
N LYS A 369 -0.64 22.09 -6.62
CA LYS A 369 -1.01 23.41 -6.07
C LYS A 369 -2.26 23.35 -5.18
N PHE A 370 -2.94 22.20 -5.15
CA PHE A 370 -4.18 22.10 -4.39
C PHE A 370 -3.90 22.02 -2.89
N GLU A 371 -4.63 22.83 -2.12
CA GLU A 371 -4.61 22.84 -0.66
C GLU A 371 -6.02 23.08 -0.14
N VAL A 372 -6.35 22.48 0.99
CA VAL A 372 -7.60 22.74 1.72
C VAL A 372 -7.44 24.04 2.49
N THR A 373 -8.23 25.05 2.13
CA THR A 373 -8.20 26.35 2.79
C THR A 373 -8.78 26.29 4.22
N ASP A 374 -8.55 27.33 5.01
CA ASP A 374 -9.18 27.43 6.35
C ASP A 374 -10.70 27.51 6.27
N ALA A 375 -11.25 28.13 5.24
CA ALA A 375 -12.70 28.18 4.99
C ALA A 375 -13.25 26.78 4.72
N ASP A 376 -12.61 26.01 3.82
CA ASP A 376 -12.98 24.62 3.54
C ASP A 376 -12.91 23.75 4.81
N TYR A 377 -11.88 23.96 5.61
CA TYR A 377 -11.70 23.21 6.85
C TYR A 377 -12.76 23.56 7.91
N ASN A 378 -13.18 24.81 7.99
CA ASN A 378 -14.28 25.22 8.86
C ASN A 378 -15.62 24.61 8.43
N ASP A 379 -15.87 24.51 7.13
CA ASP A 379 -17.03 23.79 6.58
C ASP A 379 -16.98 22.29 6.95
N PHE A 380 -15.80 21.67 6.88
CA PHE A 380 -15.60 20.30 7.34
C PHE A 380 -15.87 20.13 8.83
N LYS A 381 -15.35 21.03 9.69
CA LYS A 381 -15.64 21.00 11.14
C LYS A 381 -17.14 21.12 11.43
N ALA A 382 -17.85 21.97 10.69
CA ALA A 382 -19.31 22.09 10.82
C ALA A 382 -20.04 20.79 10.45
N LEU A 383 -19.59 20.10 9.40
CA LEU A 383 -20.12 18.77 9.01
C LEU A 383 -19.89 17.74 10.12
N VAL A 384 -18.68 17.67 10.68
CA VAL A 384 -18.32 16.71 11.74
C VAL A 384 -19.20 16.93 12.99
N LYS A 385 -19.39 18.20 13.39
CA LYS A 385 -20.28 18.55 14.52
C LYS A 385 -21.73 18.16 14.28
N LYS A 386 -22.24 18.44 13.08
CA LYS A 386 -23.62 18.06 12.69
C LYS A 386 -23.85 16.55 12.70
N ALA A 387 -22.81 15.76 12.48
CA ALA A 387 -22.87 14.31 12.47
C ALA A 387 -22.87 13.68 13.89
N ASP A 388 -22.82 14.46 14.97
CA ASP A 388 -22.64 14.00 16.37
C ASP A 388 -21.47 13.01 16.48
N PHE A 389 -20.35 13.34 15.82
CA PHE A 389 -19.18 12.49 15.74
C PHE A 389 -18.54 12.27 17.10
N LYS A 390 -18.30 11.00 17.42
CA LYS A 390 -17.64 10.56 18.65
C LYS A 390 -16.58 9.51 18.32
N TYR A 391 -15.49 9.53 19.03
CA TYR A 391 -14.43 8.53 18.89
C TYR A 391 -13.80 8.20 20.24
N ASP A 392 -13.26 6.98 20.34
CA ASP A 392 -12.64 6.48 21.55
C ASP A 392 -11.26 7.09 21.76
N GLN A 393 -11.01 7.60 22.93
CA GLN A 393 -9.67 8.03 23.36
C GLN A 393 -9.02 6.97 24.26
N GLN A 394 -7.85 6.51 23.87
CA GLN A 394 -7.09 5.52 24.65
C GLN A 394 -6.66 6.08 26.00
N SER A 395 -6.31 7.38 26.05
CA SER A 395 -5.92 8.07 27.28
C SER A 395 -7.01 8.06 28.35
N GLU A 396 -8.27 8.28 27.98
CA GLU A 396 -9.43 8.20 28.90
C GLU A 396 -9.62 6.79 29.44
N LYS A 397 -9.53 5.75 28.55
CA LYS A 397 -9.64 4.34 28.95
C LYS A 397 -8.54 3.95 29.91
N ILE A 398 -7.28 4.32 29.60
CA ILE A 398 -6.12 3.99 30.45
C ILE A 398 -6.24 4.75 31.79
N LEU A 399 -6.64 6.01 31.78
CA LEU A 399 -6.82 6.78 33.02
C LEU A 399 -7.89 6.15 33.92
N LYS A 400 -9.01 5.70 33.33
CA LYS A 400 -10.05 4.99 34.07
C LYS A 400 -9.52 3.70 34.71
N THR A 401 -8.80 2.89 33.94
CA THR A 401 -8.20 1.66 34.44
C THR A 401 -7.14 1.95 35.52
N LEU A 402 -6.34 3.01 35.35
CA LEU A 402 -5.37 3.42 36.37
C LEU A 402 -6.05 3.86 37.66
N LYS A 403 -7.17 4.59 37.56
CA LYS A 403 -7.96 5.02 38.71
C LYS A 403 -8.54 3.82 39.47
N GLU A 404 -9.13 2.84 38.77
CA GLU A 404 -9.64 1.60 39.34
C GLU A 404 -8.51 0.80 40.06
N ALA A 405 -7.32 0.76 39.48
CA ALA A 405 -6.14 0.13 40.12
C ALA A 405 -5.71 0.89 41.38
N ALA A 406 -5.62 2.23 41.32
CA ALA A 406 -5.25 3.06 42.45
C ALA A 406 -6.28 2.98 43.61
N GLU A 407 -7.57 2.86 43.31
CA GLU A 407 -8.61 2.58 44.32
C GLU A 407 -8.38 1.23 45.01
N PHE A 408 -8.14 0.18 44.24
CA PHE A 408 -7.90 -1.17 44.74
C PHE A 408 -6.62 -1.25 45.61
N GLU A 409 -5.58 -0.49 45.26
CA GLU A 409 -4.30 -0.46 45.96
C GLU A 409 -4.29 0.54 47.13
N GLY A 410 -5.36 1.34 47.33
CA GLY A 410 -5.50 2.28 48.44
C GLY A 410 -4.80 3.63 48.25
N TYR A 411 -4.38 3.99 47.03
CA TYR A 411 -3.71 5.28 46.74
C TYR A 411 -4.66 6.44 46.42
N MET A 412 -5.98 6.18 46.35
CA MET A 412 -6.92 7.23 45.93
C MET A 412 -7.05 8.39 46.91
N ASP A 413 -6.84 8.16 48.22
CA ASP A 413 -6.91 9.21 49.22
C ASP A 413 -5.79 10.25 49.01
N ASP A 414 -4.61 9.79 48.61
CA ASP A 414 -3.45 10.67 48.39
C ASP A 414 -3.39 11.26 46.98
N ALA A 415 -3.97 10.61 45.97
CA ALA A 415 -3.87 10.98 44.54
C ALA A 415 -5.16 11.56 43.91
N SER A 416 -6.21 11.78 44.72
CA SER A 416 -7.54 12.17 44.22
C SER A 416 -7.50 13.50 43.43
N GLU A 417 -6.75 14.50 43.86
CA GLU A 417 -6.69 15.79 43.18
C GLU A 417 -5.91 15.70 41.86
N GLU A 418 -4.84 14.93 41.82
CA GLU A 418 -4.07 14.66 40.61
C GLU A 418 -4.91 13.95 39.55
N PHE A 419 -5.71 12.96 39.96
CA PHE A 419 -6.65 12.29 39.05
C PHE A 419 -7.70 13.26 38.51
N LYS A 420 -8.28 14.14 39.33
CA LYS A 420 -9.24 15.17 38.86
C LYS A 420 -8.60 16.13 37.86
N VAL A 421 -7.36 16.55 38.09
CA VAL A 421 -6.61 17.41 37.17
C VAL A 421 -6.34 16.69 35.86
N LEU A 422 -5.94 15.41 35.89
CA LEU A 422 -5.73 14.59 34.69
C LEU A 422 -7.03 14.36 33.93
N GLU A 423 -8.12 14.00 34.61
CA GLU A 423 -9.45 13.87 33.98
C GLU A 423 -9.85 15.13 33.23
N LYS A 424 -9.69 16.30 33.87
CA LYS A 424 -10.01 17.59 33.23
C LYS A 424 -9.12 17.89 32.02
N LYS A 425 -7.82 17.52 32.07
CA LYS A 425 -6.87 17.79 30.98
C LYS A 425 -7.01 16.80 29.82
N LEU A 426 -7.39 15.55 30.12
CA LEU A 426 -7.53 14.48 29.13
C LEU A 426 -8.99 14.32 28.65
N ASN A 427 -9.93 15.09 29.21
CA ASN A 427 -11.32 15.07 28.80
C ASN A 427 -11.45 15.40 27.30
N HIS A 428 -12.26 14.62 26.63
CA HIS A 428 -12.52 14.74 25.19
C HIS A 428 -13.05 16.12 24.83
N ASN A 429 -12.34 16.78 23.92
CA ASN A 429 -12.78 18.05 23.34
C ASN A 429 -12.60 18.01 21.83
N LEU A 430 -13.68 17.72 21.12
CA LEU A 430 -13.68 17.57 19.68
C LEU A 430 -13.14 18.79 18.93
N ASP A 431 -13.47 20.01 19.38
CA ASP A 431 -13.00 21.26 18.75
C ASP A 431 -11.49 21.40 18.85
N ARG A 432 -10.95 21.17 20.06
CA ARG A 432 -9.51 21.17 20.29
C ARG A 432 -8.81 20.13 19.43
N ASP A 433 -9.35 18.92 19.36
CA ASP A 433 -8.71 17.82 18.65
C ASP A 433 -8.74 18.05 17.12
N LEU A 434 -9.85 18.57 16.59
CA LEU A 434 -9.93 18.99 15.19
C LEU A 434 -8.93 20.11 14.88
N ASP A 435 -8.73 21.07 15.79
CA ASP A 435 -7.75 22.14 15.59
C ASP A 435 -6.30 21.62 15.71
N TYR A 436 -6.02 20.79 16.70
CA TYR A 436 -4.68 20.24 16.95
C TYR A 436 -4.19 19.35 15.80
N PHE A 437 -5.08 18.51 15.26
CA PHE A 437 -4.76 17.59 14.16
C PHE A 437 -5.16 18.15 12.77
N SER A 438 -5.39 19.47 12.68
CA SER A 438 -5.88 20.11 11.45
C SER A 438 -5.00 19.86 10.24
N THR A 439 -3.68 19.84 10.39
CA THR A 439 -2.72 19.59 9.31
C THR A 439 -2.93 18.20 8.68
N ASP A 440 -3.02 17.16 9.51
CA ASP A 440 -3.20 15.79 9.03
C ASP A 440 -4.59 15.57 8.43
N ILE A 441 -5.61 16.17 9.06
CA ILE A 441 -6.99 16.09 8.56
C ILE A 441 -7.11 16.80 7.20
N LYS A 442 -6.52 17.99 7.04
CA LYS A 442 -6.50 18.73 5.77
C LYS A 442 -5.80 17.95 4.67
N LYS A 443 -4.65 17.31 4.97
CA LYS A 443 -3.93 16.43 4.03
C LYS A 443 -4.83 15.29 3.55
N MET A 444 -5.56 14.65 4.46
CA MET A 444 -6.45 13.56 4.11
C MET A 444 -7.66 14.01 3.29
N ILE A 445 -8.25 15.16 3.62
CA ILE A 445 -9.32 15.80 2.84
C ILE A 445 -8.81 16.14 1.43
N ALA A 446 -7.63 16.76 1.32
CA ALA A 446 -7.02 17.12 0.03
C ALA A 446 -6.83 15.88 -0.85
N THR A 447 -6.26 14.82 -0.29
CA THR A 447 -6.09 13.52 -0.96
C THR A 447 -7.42 12.99 -1.49
N GLU A 448 -8.46 13.03 -0.65
CA GLU A 448 -9.78 12.51 -1.00
C GLU A 448 -10.50 13.35 -2.06
N ILE A 449 -10.30 14.67 -2.05
CA ILE A 449 -10.82 15.58 -3.10
C ILE A 449 -10.06 15.33 -4.41
N ILE A 450 -8.72 15.35 -4.39
CA ILE A 450 -7.88 15.23 -5.58
C ILE A 450 -8.16 13.94 -6.35
N LYS A 451 -8.35 12.81 -5.66
CA LYS A 451 -8.71 11.53 -6.31
C LYS A 451 -9.94 11.61 -7.22
N ARG A 452 -10.90 12.48 -6.89
CA ARG A 452 -12.14 12.64 -7.67
C ARG A 452 -11.96 13.40 -8.98
N TYR A 453 -10.89 14.20 -9.10
CA TYR A 453 -10.58 14.98 -10.31
C TYR A 453 -9.42 14.40 -11.12
N TYR A 454 -8.42 13.86 -10.42
CA TYR A 454 -7.14 13.45 -11.00
C TYR A 454 -6.80 11.97 -10.76
N TYR A 455 -7.75 11.18 -10.27
CA TYR A 455 -7.61 9.74 -10.02
C TYR A 455 -6.37 9.39 -9.17
N GLN A 456 -5.87 8.17 -9.28
CA GLN A 456 -4.68 7.69 -8.55
C GLN A 456 -3.43 8.53 -8.82
N ARG A 457 -3.27 9.00 -10.03
CA ARG A 457 -2.14 9.86 -10.37
C ARG A 457 -2.10 11.13 -9.51
N GLY A 458 -3.24 11.80 -9.37
CA GLY A 458 -3.34 12.99 -8.51
C GLY A 458 -3.07 12.68 -7.04
N ASN A 459 -3.58 11.54 -6.55
CA ASN A 459 -3.31 11.07 -5.20
C ASN A 459 -1.81 10.89 -4.94
N ILE A 460 -1.09 10.24 -5.86
CA ILE A 460 0.37 10.03 -5.71
C ILE A 460 1.08 11.38 -5.68
N ILE A 461 0.78 12.30 -6.59
CA ILE A 461 1.37 13.64 -6.61
C ILE A 461 1.16 14.34 -5.26
N GLN A 462 -0.05 14.30 -4.71
CA GLN A 462 -0.36 14.94 -3.43
C GLN A 462 0.41 14.30 -2.27
N GLN A 463 0.55 12.98 -2.25
CA GLN A 463 1.30 12.26 -1.21
C GLN A 463 2.81 12.56 -1.26
N LEU A 464 3.37 12.75 -2.45
CA LEU A 464 4.80 13.02 -2.62
C LEU A 464 5.22 14.44 -2.19
N LYS A 465 4.31 15.40 -2.04
CA LYS A 465 4.63 16.79 -1.64
C LYS A 465 5.41 16.88 -0.33
N ASP A 466 4.97 16.14 0.68
CA ASP A 466 5.52 16.21 2.04
C ASP A 466 6.14 14.89 2.50
N ASP A 467 6.54 14.05 1.57
CA ASP A 467 7.06 12.71 1.82
C ASP A 467 8.50 12.76 2.35
N ASP A 468 8.68 12.46 3.63
CA ASP A 468 10.00 12.48 4.29
C ASP A 468 10.92 11.39 3.74
N GLY A 469 10.38 10.23 3.34
CA GLY A 469 11.16 9.17 2.69
C GLY A 469 11.72 9.63 1.36
N LEU A 470 10.89 10.28 0.54
CA LEU A 470 11.31 10.83 -0.73
C LEU A 470 12.32 11.97 -0.55
N LYS A 471 12.08 12.90 0.40
CA LYS A 471 13.02 13.99 0.71
C LYS A 471 14.41 13.45 1.09
N GLU A 472 14.47 12.43 1.95
CA GLU A 472 15.75 11.86 2.35
C GLU A 472 16.42 11.08 1.20
N ALA A 473 15.66 10.36 0.37
CA ALA A 473 16.18 9.72 -0.85
C ALA A 473 16.78 10.75 -1.82
N MET A 474 16.07 11.85 -2.06
CA MET A 474 16.56 12.95 -2.91
C MET A 474 17.83 13.60 -2.34
N LYS A 475 17.88 13.81 -1.04
CA LYS A 475 19.06 14.37 -0.34
C LYS A 475 20.29 13.48 -0.53
N ILE A 476 20.16 12.16 -0.41
CA ILE A 476 21.25 11.22 -0.64
C ILE A 476 21.69 11.20 -2.10
N LEU A 477 20.75 11.21 -3.04
CA LEU A 477 21.07 11.23 -4.48
C LEU A 477 21.75 12.52 -4.91
N ASN A 478 21.51 13.64 -4.21
CA ASN A 478 22.15 14.94 -4.44
C ASN A 478 23.54 15.08 -3.78
N ASP A 479 23.97 14.08 -3.00
CA ASP A 479 25.29 14.04 -2.36
C ASP A 479 26.09 12.81 -2.83
N PRO A 480 26.82 12.90 -3.96
CA PRO A 480 27.55 11.77 -4.52
C PRO A 480 28.62 11.18 -3.60
N VAL A 481 29.19 11.99 -2.70
CA VAL A 481 30.18 11.53 -1.75
C VAL A 481 29.51 10.63 -0.71
N LYS A 482 28.49 11.12 -0.05
CA LYS A 482 27.73 10.39 0.95
C LYS A 482 27.03 9.16 0.34
N TYR A 483 26.51 9.24 -0.87
CA TYR A 483 25.94 8.10 -1.59
C TYR A 483 26.97 6.96 -1.75
N LYS A 484 28.19 7.27 -2.20
CA LYS A 484 29.27 6.28 -2.34
C LYS A 484 29.74 5.72 -0.99
N GLU A 485 29.83 6.56 0.03
CA GLU A 485 30.16 6.12 1.39
C GLU A 485 29.16 5.11 1.93
N MET A 486 27.86 5.34 1.71
CA MET A 486 26.81 4.44 2.15
C MET A 486 26.83 3.07 1.45
N LEU A 487 27.33 2.99 0.24
CA LEU A 487 27.49 1.74 -0.52
C LEU A 487 28.85 1.05 -0.28
N SER A 488 29.71 1.62 0.56
CA SER A 488 31.03 1.10 0.88
C SER A 488 31.03 0.41 2.26
N ALA A 489 31.95 -0.53 2.47
CA ALA A 489 32.16 -1.08 3.81
C ALA A 489 32.54 0.04 4.79
N PRO A 490 32.09 -0.03 6.06
CA PRO A 490 32.59 0.85 7.10
C PRO A 490 34.12 0.75 7.14
N ALA A 491 34.80 1.90 7.20
CA ALA A 491 36.24 1.90 7.40
C ALA A 491 36.55 1.07 8.65
N ALA A 492 37.45 0.09 8.50
CA ALA A 492 37.88 -0.73 9.65
C ALA A 492 38.29 0.21 10.77
N LYS A 493 37.63 0.12 11.93
CA LYS A 493 38.08 0.83 13.12
C LYS A 493 39.49 0.32 13.44
N LYS A 494 40.48 1.19 13.20
CA LYS A 494 41.87 0.95 13.60
C LYS A 494 42.01 0.91 15.13
#